data_4cee19480d374c709436bfee630e1264
#
_entry.id   4cee19480d374c709436bfee630e1264
#
_cell.length_a   1.000
_cell.length_b   1.000
_cell.length_c   1.000
_cell.angle_alpha   90.00
_cell.angle_beta   90.00
_cell.angle_gamma   90.00
#
_symmetry.space_group_name_H-M   'P 1'
#
loop_
_entity.id
_entity.type
_entity.pdbx_description
1 polymer ?
#
loop_
_entity_poly.entity_id
_entity_poly.type
_entity_poly.pdbx_seq_one_letter_code
_entity_poly.pdbx_strand_id
1 'polypeptide(L)'
;MADRVILAIGTRKGVFVAEAAKTRRSFALRGPFGPGVPVYSTLIDTRGTPRLYASSCNPFFGMKVLRSTNLGKSFKETKSAPAFPKDDGRALANIWSLEPGAGKKELLCGVEPASLFKSHDAGDSWEMVPGISNHEHARKWQPGAGGMCMHTIVRDGNRVHLGISTGGHYLSEDGGETFTASNTGVGAGFAPDPYPEFGQCVHKIARPDGAPGRLYMQNHGGWADWTGPGGPRPDIGVLRSDDYGHTWRSIARGLPSDFGFPIVVHPHDADTVYVVPLEP
;
A
#
# COMPACT_ATOMS: atom_id res chain seq x y z
N MET A 1 12.39 23.66 11.82
CA MET A 1 12.29 22.18 11.68
C MET A 1 12.95 21.66 10.38
N ALA A 2 13.62 22.49 9.63
CA ALA A 2 14.07 22.18 8.27
C ALA A 2 15.41 21.42 8.14
N ASP A 3 16.09 21.06 9.23
CA ASP A 3 17.49 20.61 9.14
C ASP A 3 17.72 19.15 9.50
N ARG A 4 16.68 18.35 9.60
CA ARG A 4 16.82 16.91 9.88
C ARG A 4 15.90 16.03 9.03
N VAL A 5 16.37 14.81 8.80
CA VAL A 5 15.65 13.74 8.09
C VAL A 5 15.26 12.67 9.09
N ILE A 6 14.02 12.22 9.02
CA ILE A 6 13.49 11.13 9.84
C ILE A 6 12.98 10.04 8.90
N LEU A 7 13.41 8.80 9.15
CA LEU A 7 12.92 7.60 8.49
C LEU A 7 12.20 6.73 9.52
N ALA A 8 11.00 6.30 9.22
CA ALA A 8 10.29 5.25 9.96
C ALA A 8 10.44 3.93 9.20
N ILE A 9 10.98 2.92 9.85
CA ILE A 9 11.38 1.65 9.23
C ILE A 9 10.62 0.51 9.90
N GLY A 10 9.66 -0.08 9.17
CA GLY A 10 8.97 -1.29 9.58
C GLY A 10 9.82 -2.52 9.34
N THR A 11 9.90 -3.41 10.30
CA THR A 11 10.64 -4.66 10.22
C THR A 11 9.90 -5.81 10.90
N ARG A 12 10.36 -7.05 10.71
CA ARG A 12 9.86 -8.21 11.48
C ARG A 12 10.16 -8.14 12.97
N LYS A 13 11.04 -7.22 13.40
CA LYS A 13 11.49 -7.07 14.79
C LYS A 13 10.86 -5.88 15.52
N GLY A 14 9.95 -5.16 14.87
CA GLY A 14 9.36 -3.93 15.38
C GLY A 14 9.63 -2.74 14.47
N VAL A 15 9.24 -1.53 14.90
CA VAL A 15 9.53 -0.30 14.18
C VAL A 15 10.82 0.35 14.69
N PHE A 16 11.65 0.82 13.77
CA PHE A 16 12.81 1.63 14.04
C PHE A 16 12.63 3.04 13.50
N VAL A 17 13.26 4.01 14.14
CA VAL A 17 13.31 5.39 13.67
C VAL A 17 14.77 5.79 13.51
N ALA A 18 15.15 6.14 12.28
CA ALA A 18 16.46 6.66 11.98
C ALA A 18 16.39 8.18 11.78
N GLU A 19 17.25 8.92 12.45
CA GLU A 19 17.32 10.39 12.39
C GLU A 19 18.70 10.85 11.96
N ALA A 20 18.76 11.78 11.01
CA ALA A 20 19.99 12.39 10.53
C ALA A 20 19.85 13.89 10.39
N ALA A 21 20.97 14.61 10.37
CA ALA A 21 21.03 15.97 9.87
C ALA A 21 20.73 16.01 8.37
N LYS A 22 20.45 17.20 7.81
CA LYS A 22 20.16 17.39 6.38
C LYS A 22 21.22 16.81 5.45
N THR A 23 22.47 16.76 5.90
CA THR A 23 23.59 16.14 5.15
C THR A 23 23.50 14.65 4.98
N ARG A 24 22.69 13.93 5.78
CA ARG A 24 22.45 12.48 5.73
C ARG A 24 23.74 11.64 5.83
N ARG A 25 24.84 12.19 6.40
CA ARG A 25 26.13 11.48 6.50
C ARG A 25 26.13 10.36 7.56
N SER A 26 25.28 10.49 8.58
CA SER A 26 25.12 9.48 9.62
C SER A 26 23.68 9.52 10.13
N PHE A 27 23.18 8.36 10.55
CA PHE A 27 21.86 8.19 11.12
C PHE A 27 21.95 7.66 12.55
N ALA A 28 21.32 8.34 13.48
CA ALA A 28 21.08 7.80 14.82
C ALA A 28 19.82 6.90 14.76
N LEU A 29 19.97 5.63 15.16
CA LEU A 29 18.89 4.66 15.14
C LEU A 29 18.29 4.49 16.53
N ARG A 30 16.96 4.51 16.62
CA ARG A 30 16.17 4.21 17.82
C ARG A 30 15.22 3.04 17.55
N GLY A 31 14.96 2.23 18.54
CA GLY A 31 14.10 1.05 18.44
C GLY A 31 14.83 -0.24 18.82
N PRO A 32 14.21 -1.41 18.65
CA PRO A 32 12.85 -1.56 18.12
C PRO A 32 11.79 -1.08 19.11
N PHE A 33 10.77 -0.39 18.61
CA PHE A 33 9.53 -0.18 19.34
C PHE A 33 8.54 -1.27 18.95
N GLY A 34 7.78 -1.83 19.91
CA GLY A 34 6.97 -3.03 19.70
C GLY A 34 7.85 -4.25 19.36
N PRO A 35 8.84 -4.61 20.24
CA PRO A 35 9.85 -5.60 19.88
C PRO A 35 9.26 -6.98 19.63
N GLY A 36 9.81 -7.68 18.61
CA GLY A 36 9.42 -9.04 18.25
C GLY A 36 8.11 -9.14 17.45
N VAL A 37 7.50 -8.00 17.05
CA VAL A 37 6.26 -7.97 16.29
C VAL A 37 6.49 -7.41 14.89
N PRO A 38 6.03 -8.08 13.82
CA PRO A 38 6.14 -7.58 12.46
C PRO A 38 5.42 -6.25 12.26
N VAL A 39 6.06 -5.35 11.51
CA VAL A 39 5.54 -4.04 11.11
C VAL A 39 5.60 -3.96 9.59
N TYR A 40 4.45 -4.06 8.94
CA TYR A 40 4.34 -4.03 7.48
C TYR A 40 4.14 -2.63 6.92
N SER A 41 3.61 -1.70 7.72
CA SER A 41 3.36 -0.33 7.30
C SER A 41 3.83 0.67 8.33
N THR A 42 4.44 1.75 7.84
CA THR A 42 4.77 2.95 8.62
C THR A 42 4.32 4.20 7.87
N LEU A 43 3.87 5.20 8.62
CA LEU A 43 3.44 6.48 8.08
C LEU A 43 4.04 7.63 8.89
N ILE A 44 4.58 8.64 8.22
CA ILE A 44 4.91 9.94 8.82
C ILE A 44 3.91 10.96 8.30
N ASP A 45 2.95 11.34 9.15
CA ASP A 45 1.93 12.34 8.82
C ASP A 45 2.36 13.71 9.31
N THR A 46 2.61 14.63 8.38
CA THR A 46 3.06 16.01 8.64
C THR A 46 1.95 17.05 8.46
N ARG A 47 0.68 16.64 8.20
CA ARG A 47 -0.46 17.54 7.92
C ARG A 47 -0.99 18.32 9.14
N GLY A 48 -0.19 18.57 10.12
CA GLY A 48 -0.49 19.28 11.36
C GLY A 48 0.63 19.07 12.35
N THR A 49 0.32 18.79 13.63
CA THR A 49 1.34 18.29 14.55
C THR A 49 1.84 16.94 14.03
N PRO A 50 3.14 16.81 13.72
CA PRO A 50 3.68 15.59 13.14
C PRO A 50 3.41 14.35 13.99
N ARG A 51 2.96 13.28 13.35
CA ARG A 51 2.71 11.97 13.97
C ARG A 51 3.40 10.89 13.15
N LEU A 52 3.94 9.90 13.83
CA LEU A 52 4.39 8.66 13.20
C LEU A 52 3.43 7.56 13.58
N TYR A 53 3.09 6.73 12.62
CA TYR A 53 2.28 5.53 12.83
C TYR A 53 3.04 4.29 12.37
N ALA A 54 2.74 3.16 12.98
CA ALA A 54 3.23 1.86 12.56
C ALA A 54 2.15 0.80 12.81
N SER A 55 1.97 -0.13 11.86
CA SER A 55 1.20 -1.35 12.11
C SER A 55 1.99 -2.26 13.05
N SER A 56 1.31 -2.94 13.93
CA SER A 56 1.91 -3.94 14.83
C SER A 56 1.08 -5.22 14.70
N CYS A 57 1.60 -6.17 13.92
CA CYS A 57 0.85 -7.35 13.49
C CYS A 57 1.22 -8.57 14.32
N ASN A 58 0.65 -8.67 15.51
CA ASN A 58 0.91 -9.77 16.42
C ASN A 58 -0.14 -10.90 16.24
N PRO A 59 0.25 -12.09 15.80
CA PRO A 59 -0.70 -13.18 15.55
C PRO A 59 -1.37 -13.72 16.84
N PHE A 60 -0.80 -13.47 18.02
CA PHE A 60 -1.32 -13.96 19.30
C PHE A 60 -2.13 -12.91 20.05
N PHE A 61 -1.70 -11.63 20.01
CA PHE A 61 -2.33 -10.53 20.77
C PHE A 61 -3.13 -9.58 19.88
N GLY A 62 -3.28 -9.94 18.59
CA GLY A 62 -4.05 -9.18 17.62
C GLY A 62 -3.28 -8.01 17.00
N MET A 63 -3.93 -7.39 16.04
CA MET A 63 -3.37 -6.26 15.30
C MET A 63 -3.54 -4.98 16.09
N LYS A 64 -2.51 -4.12 16.07
CA LYS A 64 -2.50 -2.82 16.72
C LYS A 64 -1.99 -1.75 15.77
N VAL A 65 -2.36 -0.52 16.06
CA VAL A 65 -1.75 0.67 15.46
C VAL A 65 -0.96 1.38 16.54
N LEU A 66 0.33 1.57 16.31
CA LEU A 66 1.20 2.35 17.19
C LEU A 66 1.26 3.79 16.70
N ARG A 67 1.22 4.74 17.61
CA ARG A 67 1.33 6.18 17.31
C ARG A 67 2.40 6.85 18.16
N SER A 68 3.23 7.67 17.51
CA SER A 68 4.17 8.59 18.17
C SER A 68 3.78 10.04 17.86
N THR A 69 3.75 10.90 18.89
CA THR A 69 3.52 12.35 18.79
C THR A 69 4.78 13.16 19.10
N ASN A 70 5.92 12.50 19.25
CA ASN A 70 7.20 13.10 19.64
C ASN A 70 8.34 12.72 18.67
N LEU A 71 8.00 12.60 17.38
CA LEU A 71 8.94 12.29 16.28
C LEU A 71 9.68 10.96 16.48
N GLY A 72 8.96 9.93 16.94
CA GLY A 72 9.50 8.57 17.08
C GLY A 72 10.45 8.40 18.27
N LYS A 73 10.40 9.27 19.29
CA LYS A 73 11.10 9.04 20.55
C LYS A 73 10.44 7.96 21.39
N SER A 74 9.12 7.84 21.29
CA SER A 74 8.34 6.76 21.89
C SER A 74 7.09 6.50 21.08
N PHE A 75 6.54 5.30 21.18
CA PHE A 75 5.28 4.89 20.59
C PHE A 75 4.32 4.40 21.68
N LYS A 76 3.03 4.63 21.45
CA LYS A 76 1.93 4.08 22.25
C LYS A 76 0.91 3.46 21.32
N GLU A 77 0.21 2.44 21.76
CA GLU A 77 -0.96 1.92 21.05
C GLU A 77 -2.05 3.01 20.97
N THR A 78 -2.75 3.08 19.85
CA THR A 78 -3.99 3.83 19.71
C THR A 78 -5.10 3.14 20.51
N LYS A 79 -6.23 3.82 20.73
CA LYS A 79 -7.31 3.26 21.58
C LYS A 79 -7.92 2.00 21.01
N SER A 80 -7.99 1.91 19.67
CA SER A 80 -8.43 0.70 18.97
C SER A 80 -7.59 0.44 17.71
N ALA A 81 -7.71 -0.76 17.18
CA ALA A 81 -7.26 -1.13 15.83
C ALA A 81 -8.48 -1.32 14.92
N PRO A 82 -8.32 -1.33 13.58
CA PRO A 82 -9.37 -1.78 12.68
C PRO A 82 -9.90 -3.15 13.11
N ALA A 83 -11.20 -3.35 13.01
CA ALA A 83 -11.82 -4.63 13.30
C ALA A 83 -13.07 -4.81 12.44
N PHE A 84 -13.26 -5.99 11.88
CA PHE A 84 -14.50 -6.33 11.19
C PHE A 84 -15.68 -6.35 12.17
N PRO A 85 -16.90 -6.00 11.73
CA PRO A 85 -18.11 -6.20 12.51
C PRO A 85 -18.23 -7.65 12.99
N LYS A 86 -18.83 -7.88 14.16
CA LYS A 86 -18.91 -9.20 14.77
C LYS A 86 -19.68 -10.23 13.93
N ASP A 87 -20.62 -9.76 13.13
CA ASP A 87 -21.47 -10.54 12.23
C ASP A 87 -20.90 -10.69 10.80
N ASP A 88 -19.76 -10.06 10.53
CA ASP A 88 -19.11 -10.10 9.21
C ASP A 88 -18.49 -11.46 8.89
N GLY A 89 -18.03 -12.18 9.91
CA GLY A 89 -17.39 -13.51 9.77
C GLY A 89 -15.91 -13.44 9.38
N ARG A 90 -15.37 -12.28 8.99
CA ARG A 90 -13.93 -12.08 8.71
C ARG A 90 -13.16 -11.79 9.99
N ALA A 91 -11.93 -12.26 10.06
CA ALA A 91 -10.98 -11.93 11.12
C ALA A 91 -9.81 -11.13 10.55
N LEU A 92 -9.39 -10.06 11.23
CA LEU A 92 -8.25 -9.26 10.82
C LEU A 92 -6.95 -10.06 10.99
N ALA A 93 -6.26 -10.33 9.88
CA ALA A 93 -5.01 -11.06 9.85
C ALA A 93 -3.79 -10.12 9.86
N ASN A 94 -3.82 -9.02 9.09
CA ASN A 94 -2.73 -8.06 9.01
C ASN A 94 -3.23 -6.64 8.69
N ILE A 95 -2.39 -5.65 9.03
CA ILE A 95 -2.50 -4.26 8.58
C ILE A 95 -1.36 -4.02 7.58
N TRP A 96 -1.71 -3.85 6.30
CA TRP A 96 -0.75 -3.76 5.20
C TRP A 96 -0.40 -2.33 4.79
N SER A 97 -1.34 -1.40 4.92
CA SER A 97 -1.12 0.00 4.54
C SER A 97 -1.78 0.97 5.52
N LEU A 98 -1.09 2.06 5.80
CA LEU A 98 -1.57 3.21 6.57
C LEU A 98 -1.27 4.46 5.76
N GLU A 99 -2.31 5.22 5.44
CA GLU A 99 -2.18 6.41 4.60
C GLU A 99 -2.97 7.59 5.17
N PRO A 100 -2.58 8.82 4.85
CA PRO A 100 -3.33 9.99 5.23
C PRO A 100 -4.69 10.04 4.51
N GLY A 101 -5.77 10.30 5.23
CA GLY A 101 -7.08 10.62 4.65
C GLY A 101 -7.20 12.08 4.19
N ALA A 102 -8.39 12.62 3.98
CA ALA A 102 -8.62 14.00 3.54
C ALA A 102 -8.36 15.01 4.66
N GLY A 103 -8.89 14.75 5.85
CA GLY A 103 -8.75 15.63 7.02
C GLY A 103 -7.43 15.43 7.77
N LYS A 104 -7.03 16.45 8.56
CA LYS A 104 -5.76 16.42 9.33
C LYS A 104 -5.63 15.30 10.37
N LYS A 105 -6.76 14.70 10.78
CA LYS A 105 -6.80 13.56 11.70
C LYS A 105 -7.31 12.30 11.04
N GLU A 106 -7.63 12.39 9.76
CA GLU A 106 -8.17 11.27 9.01
C GLU A 106 -7.05 10.36 8.53
N LEU A 107 -7.24 9.06 8.70
CA LEU A 107 -6.36 8.01 8.23
C LEU A 107 -7.15 6.98 7.44
N LEU A 108 -6.49 6.36 6.49
CA LEU A 108 -6.95 5.19 5.76
C LEU A 108 -6.07 4.00 6.11
N CYS A 109 -6.67 2.84 6.22
CA CYS A 109 -5.98 1.60 6.61
C CYS A 109 -6.43 0.45 5.72
N GLY A 110 -5.51 -0.11 4.95
CA GLY A 110 -5.70 -1.32 4.16
C GLY A 110 -5.26 -2.55 4.93
N VAL A 111 -6.09 -3.57 4.92
CA VAL A 111 -5.92 -4.76 5.76
C VAL A 111 -5.97 -6.06 4.97
N GLU A 112 -5.81 -7.17 5.69
CA GLU A 112 -6.05 -8.55 5.26
C GLU A 112 -7.07 -9.21 6.21
N PRO A 113 -8.11 -9.89 5.69
CA PRO A 113 -8.55 -9.92 4.29
C PRO A 113 -8.85 -8.54 3.74
N ALA A 114 -8.63 -8.34 2.41
CA ALA A 114 -8.65 -7.02 1.78
C ALA A 114 -9.93 -6.25 2.10
N SER A 115 -9.75 -5.17 2.83
CA SER A 115 -10.80 -4.21 3.21
C SER A 115 -10.15 -2.87 3.53
N LEU A 116 -10.90 -1.80 3.35
CA LEU A 116 -10.49 -0.45 3.71
C LEU A 116 -11.18 -0.03 5.01
N PHE A 117 -10.41 0.52 5.91
CA PHE A 117 -10.90 1.17 7.12
C PHE A 117 -10.51 2.64 7.13
N LYS A 118 -11.34 3.46 7.74
CA LYS A 118 -11.17 4.90 7.88
C LYS A 118 -11.24 5.30 9.34
N SER A 119 -10.38 6.21 9.73
CA SER A 119 -10.39 6.85 11.05
C SER A 119 -10.52 8.36 10.88
N HIS A 120 -11.30 9.01 11.72
CA HIS A 120 -11.47 10.47 11.76
C HIS A 120 -10.77 11.13 12.95
N ASP A 121 -10.16 10.36 13.84
CA ASP A 121 -9.64 10.79 15.13
C ASP A 121 -8.17 10.42 15.37
N ALA A 122 -7.40 10.36 14.28
CA ALA A 122 -5.98 10.03 14.29
C ALA A 122 -5.67 8.58 14.72
N GLY A 123 -6.55 7.64 14.37
CA GLY A 123 -6.39 6.21 14.60
C GLY A 123 -6.95 5.72 15.94
N ASP A 124 -7.66 6.54 16.68
CA ASP A 124 -8.25 6.12 17.97
C ASP A 124 -9.53 5.29 17.79
N SER A 125 -10.26 5.50 16.69
CA SER A 125 -11.38 4.64 16.26
C SER A 125 -11.33 4.40 14.74
N TRP A 126 -11.99 3.32 14.28
CA TRP A 126 -11.98 2.90 12.90
C TRP A 126 -13.36 2.42 12.47
N GLU A 127 -13.75 2.79 11.28
CA GLU A 127 -14.95 2.29 10.60
C GLU A 127 -14.57 1.62 9.27
N MET A 128 -15.25 0.54 8.93
CA MET A 128 -15.08 -0.15 7.67
C MET A 128 -15.73 0.66 6.54
N VAL A 129 -15.02 0.86 5.43
CA VAL A 129 -15.54 1.56 4.25
C VAL A 129 -16.35 0.57 3.40
N PRO A 130 -17.68 0.70 3.34
CA PRO A 130 -18.54 -0.28 2.67
C PRO A 130 -18.31 -0.34 1.15
N GLY A 131 -17.99 0.78 0.50
CA GLY A 131 -17.86 0.88 -0.95
C GLY A 131 -16.90 -0.13 -1.57
N ILE A 132 -15.83 -0.50 -0.87
CA ILE A 132 -14.92 -1.55 -1.32
C ILE A 132 -15.09 -2.84 -0.51
N SER A 133 -15.31 -2.73 0.79
CA SER A 133 -15.37 -3.90 1.69
C SER A 133 -16.60 -4.78 1.43
N ASN A 134 -17.67 -4.19 0.89
CA ASN A 134 -18.91 -4.86 0.47
C ASN A 134 -19.12 -4.84 -1.04
N HIS A 135 -18.08 -4.48 -1.82
CA HIS A 135 -18.14 -4.52 -3.28
C HIS A 135 -18.52 -5.92 -3.77
N GLU A 136 -19.30 -6.01 -4.86
CA GLU A 136 -19.74 -7.30 -5.39
C GLU A 136 -18.59 -8.24 -5.78
N HIS A 137 -17.44 -7.68 -6.16
CA HIS A 137 -16.23 -8.44 -6.46
C HIS A 137 -15.55 -8.98 -5.19
N ALA A 138 -15.72 -8.33 -4.03
CA ALA A 138 -15.02 -8.72 -2.81
C ALA A 138 -15.30 -10.18 -2.38
N ARG A 139 -16.50 -10.66 -2.69
CA ARG A 139 -16.89 -12.07 -2.44
C ARG A 139 -16.32 -13.06 -3.46
N LYS A 140 -15.83 -12.55 -4.59
CA LYS A 140 -15.28 -13.35 -5.71
C LYS A 140 -13.75 -13.38 -5.70
N TRP A 141 -13.09 -12.48 -4.95
CA TRP A 141 -11.64 -12.50 -4.83
C TRP A 141 -11.17 -13.80 -4.20
N GLN A 142 -10.07 -14.33 -4.74
CA GLN A 142 -9.44 -15.54 -4.23
C GLN A 142 -8.05 -15.18 -3.70
N PRO A 143 -7.67 -15.61 -2.49
CA PRO A 143 -6.35 -15.29 -1.96
C PRO A 143 -5.26 -15.94 -2.82
N GLY A 144 -4.21 -15.18 -3.11
CA GLY A 144 -2.96 -15.72 -3.63
C GLY A 144 -2.12 -16.38 -2.53
N ALA A 145 -0.93 -16.85 -2.88
CA ALA A 145 0.00 -17.48 -1.92
C ALA A 145 0.37 -16.57 -0.74
N GLY A 146 0.35 -15.24 -0.94
CA GLY A 146 0.62 -14.23 0.10
C GLY A 146 -0.62 -13.72 0.85
N GLY A 147 -1.80 -14.26 0.57
CA GLY A 147 -3.07 -13.79 1.15
C GLY A 147 -3.81 -12.77 0.27
N MET A 148 -4.97 -12.33 0.75
CA MET A 148 -5.80 -11.30 0.13
C MET A 148 -5.48 -9.95 0.80
N CYS A 149 -4.47 -9.25 0.30
CA CYS A 149 -3.90 -8.11 0.98
C CYS A 149 -4.22 -6.79 0.27
N MET A 150 -4.72 -5.79 0.98
CA MET A 150 -4.77 -4.42 0.46
C MET A 150 -3.42 -3.73 0.70
N HIS A 151 -2.50 -3.93 -0.24
CA HIS A 151 -1.11 -3.49 -0.12
C HIS A 151 -0.91 -1.98 -0.24
N THR A 152 -1.76 -1.31 -1.01
CA THR A 152 -1.55 0.08 -1.35
C THR A 152 -2.84 0.88 -1.32
N ILE A 153 -2.74 2.08 -0.76
CA ILE A 153 -3.72 3.14 -0.84
C ILE A 153 -2.97 4.36 -1.37
N VAL A 154 -3.47 5.01 -2.43
CA VAL A 154 -2.94 6.27 -2.93
C VAL A 154 -4.07 7.27 -3.08
N ARG A 155 -3.91 8.47 -2.53
CA ARG A 155 -4.87 9.56 -2.69
C ARG A 155 -4.36 10.62 -3.67
N ASP A 156 -5.26 11.09 -4.54
CA ASP A 156 -5.06 12.21 -5.45
C ASP A 156 -6.31 13.09 -5.48
N GLY A 157 -6.39 14.06 -4.58
CA GLY A 157 -7.61 14.83 -4.38
C GLY A 157 -8.77 13.94 -3.90
N ASN A 158 -9.86 13.90 -4.67
CA ASN A 158 -10.99 13.01 -4.42
C ASN A 158 -10.78 11.58 -4.94
N ARG A 159 -9.75 11.34 -5.73
CA ARG A 159 -9.43 9.98 -6.19
C ARG A 159 -8.75 9.19 -5.10
N VAL A 160 -9.17 7.94 -4.97
CA VAL A 160 -8.55 6.95 -4.09
C VAL A 160 -8.26 5.69 -4.91
N HIS A 161 -6.99 5.33 -5.00
CA HIS A 161 -6.54 4.13 -5.69
C HIS A 161 -6.20 3.07 -4.64
N LEU A 162 -6.70 1.85 -4.87
CA LEU A 162 -6.44 0.70 -4.02
C LEU A 162 -5.75 -0.38 -4.84
N GLY A 163 -4.63 -0.90 -4.35
CA GLY A 163 -3.95 -2.06 -4.91
C GLY A 163 -4.16 -3.27 -4.02
N ILE A 164 -4.78 -4.32 -4.58
CA ILE A 164 -5.16 -5.53 -3.85
C ILE A 164 -4.47 -6.73 -4.50
N SER A 165 -3.75 -7.51 -3.69
CA SER A 165 -3.16 -8.78 -4.13
C SER A 165 -4.29 -9.73 -4.53
N THR A 166 -4.25 -10.20 -5.77
CA THR A 166 -5.29 -11.05 -6.41
C THR A 166 -6.72 -10.48 -6.39
N GLY A 167 -6.83 -9.16 -6.15
CA GLY A 167 -8.07 -8.39 -6.30
C GLY A 167 -8.01 -7.40 -7.46
N GLY A 168 -6.83 -6.88 -7.77
CA GLY A 168 -6.60 -5.88 -8.80
C GLY A 168 -6.52 -4.45 -8.27
N HIS A 169 -6.57 -3.49 -9.18
CA HIS A 169 -6.65 -2.08 -8.90
C HIS A 169 -8.11 -1.62 -8.90
N TYR A 170 -8.47 -0.86 -7.88
CA TYR A 170 -9.77 -0.20 -7.74
C TYR A 170 -9.57 1.31 -7.63
N LEU A 171 -10.44 2.05 -8.32
CA LEU A 171 -10.47 3.51 -8.35
C LEU A 171 -11.79 4.01 -7.78
N SER A 172 -11.69 4.96 -6.86
CA SER A 172 -12.78 5.83 -6.44
C SER A 172 -12.52 7.24 -6.98
N GLU A 173 -13.56 7.92 -7.43
CA GLU A 173 -13.51 9.33 -7.84
C GLU A 173 -14.32 10.26 -6.91
N ASP A 174 -14.94 9.70 -5.88
CA ASP A 174 -15.85 10.35 -4.94
C ASP A 174 -15.33 10.42 -3.49
N GLY A 175 -14.02 10.31 -3.30
CA GLY A 175 -13.39 10.39 -1.98
C GLY A 175 -13.35 9.07 -1.21
N GLY A 176 -13.65 7.96 -1.87
CA GLY A 176 -13.63 6.62 -1.29
C GLY A 176 -15.01 6.10 -0.89
N GLU A 177 -16.09 6.74 -1.36
CA GLU A 177 -17.45 6.27 -1.09
C GLU A 177 -17.82 5.07 -1.96
N THR A 178 -17.51 5.15 -3.28
CA THR A 178 -17.71 4.04 -4.23
C THR A 178 -16.41 3.72 -4.97
N PHE A 179 -16.29 2.48 -5.43
CA PHE A 179 -15.11 1.99 -6.15
C PHE A 179 -15.50 1.21 -7.39
N THR A 180 -14.68 1.31 -8.44
CA THR A 180 -14.79 0.51 -9.66
C THR A 180 -13.46 -0.18 -9.95
N ALA A 181 -13.48 -1.39 -10.49
CA ALA A 181 -12.30 -2.06 -10.98
C ALA A 181 -11.71 -1.26 -12.17
N SER A 182 -10.40 -1.03 -12.18
CA SER A 182 -9.75 -0.20 -13.19
C SER A 182 -8.44 -0.86 -13.63
N ASN A 183 -8.57 -1.99 -14.35
CA ASN A 183 -7.47 -2.88 -14.70
C ASN A 183 -7.21 -2.99 -16.21
N THR A 184 -7.70 -2.04 -17.01
CA THR A 184 -7.45 -2.05 -18.46
C THR A 184 -5.95 -1.98 -18.75
N GLY A 185 -5.40 -3.02 -19.40
CA GLY A 185 -3.97 -3.16 -19.69
C GLY A 185 -3.14 -3.82 -18.59
N VAL A 186 -3.78 -4.34 -17.53
CA VAL A 186 -3.10 -5.09 -16.46
C VAL A 186 -3.35 -6.58 -16.62
N GLY A 187 -2.31 -7.36 -16.85
CA GLY A 187 -2.41 -8.79 -17.07
C GLY A 187 -2.40 -9.61 -15.76
N ALA A 188 -3.02 -10.79 -15.83
CA ALA A 188 -3.07 -11.81 -14.78
C ALA A 188 -2.95 -13.21 -15.40
N GLY A 189 -1.72 -13.62 -15.72
CA GLY A 189 -1.45 -14.87 -16.44
C GLY A 189 -1.76 -16.15 -15.68
N PHE A 190 -1.96 -16.03 -14.38
CA PHE A 190 -2.42 -17.13 -13.52
C PHE A 190 -3.95 -17.30 -13.54
N ALA A 191 -4.70 -16.35 -14.09
CA ALA A 191 -6.15 -16.43 -14.23
C ALA A 191 -6.57 -17.14 -15.53
N PRO A 192 -7.75 -17.75 -15.61
CA PRO A 192 -8.26 -18.35 -16.85
C PRO A 192 -8.41 -17.33 -17.99
N ASP A 193 -8.84 -16.11 -17.66
CA ASP A 193 -8.77 -14.96 -18.56
C ASP A 193 -7.50 -14.15 -18.22
N PRO A 194 -6.57 -13.94 -19.17
CA PRO A 194 -5.35 -13.20 -18.91
C PRO A 194 -5.57 -11.71 -18.68
N TYR A 195 -6.75 -11.17 -19.00
CA TYR A 195 -7.11 -9.76 -18.79
C TYR A 195 -8.47 -9.64 -18.09
N PRO A 196 -8.62 -10.20 -16.91
CA PRO A 196 -9.90 -10.18 -16.21
C PRO A 196 -10.24 -8.76 -15.76
N GLU A 197 -11.51 -8.47 -15.53
CA GLU A 197 -11.97 -7.21 -14.96
C GLU A 197 -11.34 -6.94 -13.59
N PHE A 198 -11.15 -7.98 -12.78
CA PHE A 198 -10.49 -7.93 -11.47
C PHE A 198 -9.72 -9.24 -11.22
N GLY A 199 -8.88 -9.26 -10.18
CA GLY A 199 -8.12 -10.45 -9.79
C GLY A 199 -6.62 -10.35 -10.08
N GLN A 200 -6.14 -9.24 -10.64
CA GLN A 200 -4.71 -8.98 -10.83
C GLN A 200 -3.99 -8.90 -9.49
N CYS A 201 -2.71 -9.25 -9.47
CA CYS A 201 -1.92 -9.22 -8.25
C CYS A 201 -1.14 -7.90 -8.13
N VAL A 202 -1.84 -6.86 -7.66
CA VAL A 202 -1.26 -5.51 -7.52
C VAL A 202 -0.56 -5.38 -6.17
N HIS A 203 0.76 -5.22 -6.19
CA HIS A 203 1.58 -5.11 -4.99
C HIS A 203 1.77 -3.67 -4.53
N LYS A 204 2.02 -2.74 -5.43
CA LYS A 204 2.23 -1.34 -5.07
C LYS A 204 1.80 -0.39 -6.18
N ILE A 205 1.18 0.72 -5.78
CA ILE A 205 0.92 1.87 -6.64
C ILE A 205 1.70 3.06 -6.07
N ALA A 206 2.32 3.84 -6.94
CA ALA A 206 3.02 5.06 -6.56
C ALA A 206 2.59 6.22 -7.47
N ARG A 207 2.49 7.40 -6.91
CA ARG A 207 2.14 8.63 -7.60
C ARG A 207 3.28 9.64 -7.49
N PRO A 208 3.77 10.23 -8.60
CA PRO A 208 4.67 11.38 -8.56
C PRO A 208 3.93 12.65 -8.14
N ASP A 209 4.64 13.52 -7.44
CA ASP A 209 4.18 14.89 -7.27
C ASP A 209 4.38 15.67 -8.57
N GLY A 210 3.46 16.60 -8.89
CA GLY A 210 3.60 17.50 -10.03
C GLY A 210 3.32 16.92 -11.42
N ALA A 211 2.88 15.66 -11.53
CA ALA A 211 2.47 15.04 -12.78
C ALA A 211 1.03 14.50 -12.67
N PRO A 212 0.02 15.36 -12.88
CA PRO A 212 -1.38 14.97 -12.80
C PRO A 212 -1.70 13.79 -13.71
N GLY A 213 -2.47 12.84 -13.21
CA GLY A 213 -2.88 11.64 -13.96
C GLY A 213 -1.84 10.55 -14.03
N ARG A 214 -0.58 10.82 -13.66
CA ARG A 214 0.48 9.81 -13.70
C ARG A 214 0.49 8.95 -12.46
N LEU A 215 0.52 7.63 -12.69
CA LEU A 215 0.68 6.61 -11.68
C LEU A 215 1.63 5.52 -12.18
N TYR A 216 2.24 4.83 -11.24
CA TYR A 216 3.06 3.65 -11.49
C TYR A 216 2.56 2.50 -10.64
N MET A 217 2.62 1.27 -11.19
CA MET A 217 2.14 0.06 -10.52
C MET A 217 3.19 -1.03 -10.61
N GLN A 218 3.42 -1.73 -9.51
CA GLN A 218 4.06 -3.02 -9.49
C GLN A 218 2.96 -4.09 -9.48
N ASN A 219 2.87 -4.84 -10.57
CA ASN A 219 1.93 -5.95 -10.75
C ASN A 219 2.67 -7.26 -10.95
N HIS A 220 2.31 -8.29 -10.19
CA HIS A 220 2.80 -9.64 -10.41
C HIS A 220 1.87 -10.36 -11.39
N GLY A 221 2.30 -10.55 -12.62
CA GLY A 221 1.50 -11.15 -13.68
C GLY A 221 1.42 -12.68 -13.60
N GLY A 222 2.38 -13.31 -12.93
CA GLY A 222 2.40 -14.77 -12.75
C GLY A 222 2.66 -15.56 -14.05
N TRP A 223 3.28 -14.95 -15.05
CA TRP A 223 3.61 -15.62 -16.30
C TRP A 223 4.89 -16.44 -16.14
N ALA A 224 4.79 -17.76 -16.37
CA ALA A 224 5.95 -18.66 -16.36
C ALA A 224 7.00 -18.29 -17.43
N ASP A 225 6.60 -17.61 -18.50
CA ASP A 225 7.40 -17.30 -19.67
C ASP A 225 7.83 -15.83 -19.75
N TRP A 226 8.10 -15.20 -18.62
CA TRP A 226 8.58 -13.81 -18.59
C TRP A 226 9.75 -13.56 -19.54
N THR A 227 10.68 -14.53 -19.65
CA THR A 227 11.88 -14.49 -20.50
C THR A 227 11.74 -15.29 -21.80
N GLY A 228 10.53 -15.72 -22.17
CA GLY A 228 10.26 -16.51 -23.38
C GLY A 228 10.66 -15.81 -24.68
N PRO A 229 10.61 -16.51 -25.83
CA PRO A 229 11.11 -16.03 -27.12
C PRO A 229 10.54 -14.70 -27.63
N GLY A 230 9.44 -14.23 -27.04
CA GLY A 230 8.82 -12.92 -27.33
C GLY A 230 9.31 -11.76 -26.47
N GLY A 231 10.23 -11.98 -25.54
CA GLY A 231 10.65 -10.98 -24.56
C GLY A 231 9.61 -10.76 -23.46
N PRO A 232 9.83 -9.76 -22.59
CA PRO A 232 8.90 -9.47 -21.49
C PRO A 232 7.51 -9.12 -22.03
N ARG A 233 6.49 -9.69 -21.41
CA ARG A 233 5.10 -9.40 -21.80
C ARG A 233 4.78 -7.93 -21.56
N PRO A 234 4.04 -7.27 -22.47
CA PRO A 234 3.85 -5.81 -22.43
C PRO A 234 2.91 -5.31 -21.32
N ASP A 235 2.30 -6.22 -20.58
CA ASP A 235 1.16 -6.03 -19.68
C ASP A 235 1.40 -6.46 -18.24
N ILE A 236 2.66 -6.77 -17.88
CA ILE A 236 3.04 -7.26 -16.55
C ILE A 236 4.26 -6.54 -15.99
N GLY A 237 4.55 -6.79 -14.72
CA GLY A 237 5.68 -6.21 -14.00
C GLY A 237 5.42 -4.76 -13.58
N VAL A 238 6.18 -3.82 -14.10
CA VAL A 238 6.02 -2.41 -13.82
C VAL A 238 5.21 -1.73 -14.91
N LEU A 239 4.08 -1.12 -14.51
CA LEU A 239 3.18 -0.43 -15.41
C LEU A 239 3.10 1.05 -15.08
N ARG A 240 2.70 1.84 -16.08
CA ARG A 240 2.44 3.28 -15.96
C ARG A 240 1.06 3.60 -16.51
N SER A 241 0.36 4.47 -15.82
CA SER A 241 -0.83 5.18 -16.27
C SER A 241 -0.51 6.66 -16.43
N ASP A 242 -1.14 7.33 -17.39
CA ASP A 242 -1.09 8.78 -17.59
C ASP A 242 -2.51 9.40 -17.59
N ASP A 243 -3.53 8.61 -17.23
CA ASP A 243 -4.95 8.95 -17.25
C ASP A 243 -5.65 8.64 -15.90
N TYR A 244 -4.96 8.91 -14.79
CA TYR A 244 -5.49 8.68 -13.44
C TYR A 244 -5.83 7.21 -13.13
N GLY A 245 -5.12 6.26 -13.75
CA GLY A 245 -5.28 4.84 -13.47
C GLY A 245 -6.42 4.17 -14.24
N HIS A 246 -7.03 4.83 -15.23
CA HIS A 246 -8.05 4.21 -16.08
C HIS A 246 -7.45 3.19 -17.04
N THR A 247 -6.27 3.48 -17.60
CA THR A 247 -5.54 2.54 -18.45
C THR A 247 -4.08 2.42 -18.02
N TRP A 248 -3.51 1.25 -18.26
CA TRP A 248 -2.14 0.91 -17.88
C TRP A 248 -1.34 0.35 -19.05
N ARG A 249 -0.07 0.69 -19.11
CA ARG A 249 0.89 0.14 -20.08
C ARG A 249 2.17 -0.26 -19.37
N SER A 250 2.75 -1.38 -19.77
CA SER A 250 4.01 -1.84 -19.19
C SER A 250 5.17 -0.92 -19.57
N ILE A 251 6.04 -0.70 -18.61
CA ILE A 251 7.37 -0.07 -18.77
C ILE A 251 8.47 -1.00 -18.26
N ALA A 252 8.18 -2.29 -18.12
CA ALA A 252 9.05 -3.29 -17.49
C ALA A 252 10.18 -3.80 -18.37
N ARG A 253 10.33 -3.28 -19.61
CA ARG A 253 11.35 -3.75 -20.54
C ARG A 253 12.75 -3.69 -19.92
N GLY A 254 13.44 -4.84 -19.92
CA GLY A 254 14.80 -4.97 -19.39
C GLY A 254 14.89 -5.31 -17.89
N LEU A 255 13.75 -5.43 -17.19
CA LEU A 255 13.75 -5.97 -15.83
C LEU A 255 13.97 -7.48 -15.85
N PRO A 256 14.66 -8.05 -14.84
CA PRO A 256 14.96 -9.48 -14.76
C PRO A 256 13.75 -10.35 -14.40
N SER A 257 12.74 -9.80 -13.77
CA SER A 257 11.50 -10.50 -13.38
C SER A 257 10.32 -9.54 -13.25
N ASP A 258 9.11 -10.09 -13.26
CA ASP A 258 7.86 -9.35 -12.97
C ASP A 258 7.53 -9.31 -11.47
N PHE A 259 8.26 -10.09 -10.66
CA PHE A 259 8.00 -10.19 -9.24
C PHE A 259 8.75 -9.13 -8.45
N GLY A 260 8.03 -8.36 -7.66
CA GLY A 260 8.57 -7.33 -6.78
C GLY A 260 7.46 -6.69 -5.95
N PHE A 261 7.83 -6.02 -4.87
CA PHE A 261 6.89 -5.32 -4.00
C PHE A 261 7.05 -3.80 -4.06
N PRO A 262 8.27 -3.24 -3.91
CA PRO A 262 8.41 -1.80 -3.82
C PRO A 262 8.44 -1.14 -5.19
N ILE A 263 7.75 -0.01 -5.29
CA ILE A 263 7.96 0.99 -6.33
C ILE A 263 7.96 2.36 -5.69
N VAL A 264 8.94 3.18 -6.01
CA VAL A 264 9.10 4.54 -5.49
C VAL A 264 9.39 5.47 -6.65
N VAL A 265 8.68 6.58 -6.74
CA VAL A 265 8.94 7.62 -7.73
C VAL A 265 9.99 8.59 -7.17
N HIS A 266 10.89 9.04 -8.03
CA HIS A 266 11.86 10.07 -7.68
C HIS A 266 11.13 11.39 -7.31
N PRO A 267 11.47 12.07 -6.19
CA PRO A 267 10.69 13.18 -5.68
C PRO A 267 10.71 14.45 -6.55
N HIS A 268 11.66 14.54 -7.49
CA HIS A 268 11.85 15.71 -8.36
C HIS A 268 11.82 15.35 -9.86
N ASP A 269 11.55 14.11 -10.19
CA ASP A 269 11.49 13.63 -11.57
C ASP A 269 10.40 12.57 -11.69
N ALA A 270 9.29 12.97 -12.27
CA ALA A 270 8.12 12.11 -12.42
C ALA A 270 8.33 10.93 -13.41
N ASP A 271 9.37 10.97 -14.22
CA ASP A 271 9.71 9.93 -15.19
C ASP A 271 10.72 8.90 -14.66
N THR A 272 11.28 9.13 -13.48
CA THR A 272 12.21 8.21 -12.83
C THR A 272 11.54 7.43 -11.70
N VAL A 273 11.55 6.10 -11.79
CA VAL A 273 11.05 5.18 -10.77
C VAL A 273 12.11 4.18 -10.34
N TYR A 274 12.04 3.77 -9.10
CA TYR A 274 12.91 2.75 -8.51
C TYR A 274 12.07 1.53 -8.13
N VAL A 275 12.53 0.37 -8.56
CA VAL A 275 11.94 -0.93 -8.23
C VAL A 275 13.03 -1.88 -7.75
N VAL A 276 12.61 -2.91 -7.01
CA VAL A 276 13.51 -4.00 -6.60
C VAL A 276 12.88 -5.30 -7.10
N PRO A 277 13.24 -5.73 -8.32
CA PRO A 277 12.81 -7.03 -8.82
C PRO A 277 13.38 -8.13 -7.92
N LEU A 278 12.56 -9.11 -7.61
CA LEU A 278 12.95 -10.30 -6.87
C LEU A 278 13.00 -11.47 -7.85
N GLU A 279 14.00 -12.34 -7.69
CA GLU A 279 13.97 -13.64 -8.35
C GLU A 279 12.91 -14.51 -7.64
N PRO A 280 12.06 -15.22 -8.40
CA PRO A 280 11.05 -16.10 -7.82
C PRO A 280 11.65 -17.32 -7.11
#